data_985be08ea3917b08c9cadc1b2856482d
#
_entry.id   985be08ea3917b08c9cadc1b2856482d
#
_cell.length_a   1.000
_cell.length_b   1.000
_cell.length_c   1.000
_cell.angle_alpha   90.00
_cell.angle_beta   90.00
_cell.angle_gamma   90.00
#
_symmetry.space_group_name_H-M   'P 1'
#
loop_
_entity.id
_entity.type
_entity.pdbx_description
1 polymer ?
#
loop_
_entity_poly.entity_id
_entity_poly.type
_entity_poly.pdbx_seq_one_letter_code
_entity_poly.pdbx_strand_id
1 'polypeptide(L)'
;IQIRIEQINNDSNREQFLFDDAEENLTRVKDEKAILEKQQGDLFVEEEITLESENSPRNNSPIIDFLDFEDGYEKALAAIFSDELMASINDEQTSYWRALESQNTPTFPQGIVSFASLIKAPDNLKKRLGYIGLVEKKDNILDLQKQLSDGQVLVSEIGEVWRWDGFISKGKQSASTKAVLEQLKNRRLKQLTAEEKQWQEIMNT
;
A
#
# COMPACT_ATOMS: atom_id res chain seq x y z
N ILE A 1 50.78 -17.97 6.03
CA ILE A 1 50.11 -17.77 7.35
C ILE A 1 49.42 -16.42 7.37
N GLN A 2 50.07 -15.31 7.02
CA GLN A 2 49.49 -13.95 7.05
C GLN A 2 48.23 -13.80 6.18
N ILE A 3 48.26 -14.29 4.93
CA ILE A 3 47.11 -14.24 4.00
C ILE A 3 45.89 -14.96 4.58
N ARG A 4 46.07 -16.06 5.30
CA ARG A 4 45.00 -16.84 5.90
C ARG A 4 44.38 -16.15 7.12
N ILE A 5 45.18 -15.39 7.87
CA ILE A 5 44.71 -14.55 8.99
C ILE A 5 43.89 -13.38 8.47
N GLU A 6 44.33 -12.74 7.38
CA GLU A 6 43.59 -11.64 6.74
C GLU A 6 42.26 -12.10 6.16
N GLN A 7 42.21 -13.29 5.53
CA GLN A 7 40.96 -13.88 5.06
C GLN A 7 39.99 -14.18 6.22
N ILE A 8 40.45 -14.80 7.29
CA ILE A 8 39.63 -15.10 8.48
C ILE A 8 39.08 -13.79 9.11
N ASN A 9 39.91 -12.76 9.21
CA ASN A 9 39.47 -11.46 9.76
C ASN A 9 38.42 -10.80 8.85
N ASN A 10 38.57 -10.87 7.54
CA ASN A 10 37.60 -10.31 6.59
C ASN A 10 36.28 -11.08 6.62
N ASP A 11 36.33 -12.40 6.71
CA ASP A 11 35.13 -13.24 6.82
C ASP A 11 34.41 -12.95 8.15
N SER A 12 35.13 -12.88 9.27
CA SER A 12 34.56 -12.53 10.59
C SER A 12 33.94 -11.13 10.62
N ASN A 13 34.56 -10.13 10.01
CA ASN A 13 34.03 -8.78 9.92
C ASN A 13 32.74 -8.75 9.06
N ARG A 14 32.70 -9.56 7.99
CA ARG A 14 31.52 -9.69 7.13
C ARG A 14 30.36 -10.36 7.85
N GLU A 15 30.62 -11.42 8.59
CA GLU A 15 29.61 -12.10 9.41
C GLU A 15 29.06 -11.17 10.50
N GLN A 16 29.94 -10.42 11.18
CA GLN A 16 29.52 -9.44 12.18
C GLN A 16 28.63 -8.35 11.56
N PHE A 17 28.99 -7.82 10.40
CA PHE A 17 28.19 -6.82 9.70
C PHE A 17 26.79 -7.35 9.31
N LEU A 18 26.72 -8.60 8.82
CA LEU A 18 25.45 -9.24 8.49
C LEU A 18 24.56 -9.47 9.71
N PHE A 19 25.18 -9.81 10.84
CA PHE A 19 24.47 -9.99 12.09
C PHE A 19 23.92 -8.66 12.63
N ASP A 20 24.74 -7.61 12.65
CA ASP A 20 24.33 -6.28 13.10
C ASP A 20 23.19 -5.72 12.22
N ASP A 21 23.28 -5.88 10.89
CA ASP A 21 22.22 -5.48 9.94
C ASP A 21 20.91 -6.26 10.18
N ALA A 22 21.02 -7.58 10.44
CA ALA A 22 19.86 -8.41 10.73
C ALA A 22 19.19 -8.02 12.07
N GLU A 23 19.98 -7.69 13.10
CA GLU A 23 19.48 -7.25 14.41
C GLU A 23 18.72 -5.90 14.30
N GLU A 24 19.29 -4.94 13.55
CA GLU A 24 18.65 -3.64 13.30
C GLU A 24 17.32 -3.82 12.55
N ASN A 25 17.31 -4.59 11.47
CA ASN A 25 16.11 -4.86 10.69
C ASN A 25 15.06 -5.62 11.50
N LEU A 26 15.45 -6.60 12.31
CA LEU A 26 14.54 -7.35 13.17
C LEU A 26 13.89 -6.43 14.22
N THR A 27 14.66 -5.51 14.79
CA THR A 27 14.16 -4.53 15.76
C THR A 27 13.13 -3.61 15.11
N ARG A 28 13.44 -3.07 13.94
CA ARG A 28 12.54 -2.21 13.15
C ARG A 28 11.22 -2.92 12.84
N VAL A 29 11.28 -4.16 12.37
CA VAL A 29 10.08 -4.96 12.02
C VAL A 29 9.22 -5.22 13.25
N LYS A 30 9.82 -5.54 14.40
CA LYS A 30 9.09 -5.75 15.67
C LYS A 30 8.41 -4.47 16.17
N ASP A 31 9.09 -3.35 16.09
CA ASP A 31 8.55 -2.06 16.53
C ASP A 31 7.35 -1.64 15.67
N GLU A 32 7.46 -1.76 14.34
CA GLU A 32 6.38 -1.46 13.42
C GLU A 32 5.17 -2.38 13.65
N LYS A 33 5.41 -3.68 13.83
CA LYS A 33 4.38 -4.66 14.13
C LYS A 33 3.63 -4.32 15.43
N ALA A 34 4.36 -3.99 16.49
CA ALA A 34 3.77 -3.61 17.79
C ALA A 34 2.91 -2.34 17.69
N ILE A 35 3.32 -1.35 16.87
CA ILE A 35 2.52 -0.14 16.64
C ILE A 35 1.21 -0.48 15.92
N LEU A 36 1.25 -1.31 14.88
CA LEU A 36 0.07 -1.72 14.13
C LEU A 36 -0.89 -2.55 14.97
N GLU A 37 -0.39 -3.50 15.78
CA GLU A 37 -1.20 -4.31 16.69
C GLU A 37 -1.89 -3.44 17.75
N LYS A 38 -1.20 -2.46 18.32
CA LYS A 38 -1.79 -1.52 19.27
C LYS A 38 -2.92 -0.69 18.67
N GLN A 39 -2.77 -0.27 17.42
CA GLN A 39 -3.83 0.46 16.69
C GLN A 39 -5.04 -0.42 16.34
N GLN A 40 -4.90 -1.75 16.35
CA GLN A 40 -5.98 -2.69 16.12
C GLN A 40 -6.89 -2.81 17.35
N GLY A 41 -6.34 -2.69 18.58
CA GLY A 41 -7.11 -2.75 19.83
C GLY A 41 -8.14 -1.64 20.02
N ASP A 42 -7.98 -0.50 19.34
CA ASP A 42 -8.88 0.65 19.48
C ASP A 42 -10.08 0.61 18.50
N LEU A 43 -10.18 -0.39 17.63
CA LEU A 43 -11.15 -0.45 16.52
C LEU A 43 -12.10 -1.65 16.56
N PHE A 44 -12.09 -2.49 17.62
CA PHE A 44 -12.99 -3.64 17.71
C PHE A 44 -14.46 -3.21 17.83
N VAL A 45 -15.16 -3.22 16.69
CA VAL A 45 -16.57 -3.57 16.61
C VAL A 45 -16.61 -4.91 15.86
N GLU A 46 -17.00 -5.94 16.58
CA GLU A 46 -17.17 -7.30 16.07
C GLU A 46 -18.18 -7.33 14.91
N GLU A 47 -17.69 -7.42 13.68
CA GLU A 47 -18.39 -8.14 12.63
C GLU A 47 -17.48 -9.28 12.22
N GLU A 48 -17.93 -10.48 12.49
CA GLU A 48 -17.33 -11.74 12.06
C GLU A 48 -17.27 -11.78 10.51
N ILE A 49 -16.18 -11.23 9.96
CA ILE A 49 -15.82 -11.51 8.57
C ILE A 49 -15.24 -12.91 8.60
N THR A 50 -16.04 -13.88 8.20
CA THR A 50 -15.62 -15.27 7.96
C THR A 50 -14.41 -15.25 7.04
N LEU A 51 -13.24 -15.49 7.62
CA LEU A 51 -12.01 -15.80 6.90
C LEU A 51 -12.19 -17.15 6.21
N GLU A 52 -12.85 -17.14 5.06
CA GLU A 52 -12.86 -18.31 4.20
C GLU A 52 -11.50 -18.45 3.52
N SER A 53 -10.78 -19.46 4.00
CA SER A 53 -9.89 -20.29 3.21
C SER A 53 -8.59 -19.68 2.68
N GLU A 54 -7.50 -20.04 3.36
CA GLU A 54 -6.11 -19.95 2.84
C GLU A 54 -5.86 -20.75 1.55
N ASN A 55 -6.90 -21.36 0.94
CA ASN A 55 -6.85 -22.20 -0.27
C ASN A 55 -7.65 -21.64 -1.45
N SER A 56 -8.02 -20.36 -1.48
CA SER A 56 -8.59 -19.78 -2.70
C SER A 56 -7.52 -19.67 -3.79
N PRO A 57 -7.80 -20.15 -5.03
CA PRO A 57 -6.86 -19.95 -6.12
C PRO A 57 -6.56 -18.45 -6.25
N ARG A 58 -5.30 -18.09 -6.52
CA ARG A 58 -4.80 -16.69 -6.61
C ARG A 58 -5.68 -15.77 -7.47
N ASN A 59 -6.51 -16.33 -8.33
CA ASN A 59 -7.45 -15.61 -9.21
C ASN A 59 -8.65 -14.97 -8.49
N ASN A 60 -9.00 -15.38 -7.26
CA ASN A 60 -10.15 -14.84 -6.54
C ASN A 60 -9.77 -13.80 -5.47
N SER A 61 -8.49 -13.55 -5.29
CA SER A 61 -8.02 -12.56 -4.31
C SER A 61 -8.45 -11.14 -4.70
N PRO A 62 -8.78 -10.29 -3.72
CA PRO A 62 -9.03 -8.86 -3.94
C PRO A 62 -7.84 -8.17 -4.62
N ILE A 63 -8.12 -7.17 -5.48
CA ILE A 63 -7.03 -6.46 -6.18
C ILE A 63 -6.06 -5.78 -5.24
N ILE A 64 -6.50 -5.41 -4.05
CA ILE A 64 -5.66 -4.83 -2.99
C ILE A 64 -4.45 -5.70 -2.65
N ASP A 65 -4.56 -7.03 -2.75
CA ASP A 65 -3.48 -7.96 -2.44
C ASP A 65 -2.34 -7.94 -3.46
N PHE A 66 -2.58 -7.36 -4.64
CA PHE A 66 -1.61 -7.24 -5.72
C PHE A 66 -0.97 -5.84 -5.81
N LEU A 67 -1.32 -4.92 -4.91
CA LEU A 67 -0.74 -3.59 -4.89
C LEU A 67 0.58 -3.60 -4.12
N ASP A 68 1.57 -2.86 -4.60
CA ASP A 68 2.83 -2.60 -3.90
C ASP A 68 3.09 -1.09 -3.90
N PHE A 69 3.21 -0.50 -2.71
CA PHE A 69 3.35 0.95 -2.50
C PHE A 69 4.02 1.23 -1.15
N GLU A 70 4.60 2.40 -1.04
CA GLU A 70 5.21 2.90 0.20
C GLU A 70 4.15 3.21 1.27
N ASP A 71 4.53 3.10 2.54
CA ASP A 71 3.67 3.43 3.69
C ASP A 71 3.21 4.89 3.64
N GLY A 72 1.98 5.14 4.07
CA GLY A 72 1.37 6.47 4.08
C GLY A 72 0.29 6.70 3.03
N TYR A 73 0.18 5.85 2.01
CA TYR A 73 -0.85 6.00 0.95
C TYR A 73 -2.16 5.25 1.23
N GLU A 74 -2.25 4.51 2.34
CA GLU A 74 -3.42 3.69 2.68
C GLU A 74 -4.70 4.50 2.77
N LYS A 75 -4.64 5.67 3.44
CA LYS A 75 -5.81 6.55 3.59
C LYS A 75 -6.24 7.15 2.27
N ALA A 76 -5.29 7.51 1.41
CA ALA A 76 -5.55 8.03 0.08
C ALA A 76 -6.20 6.96 -0.80
N LEU A 77 -5.67 5.74 -0.82
CA LEU A 77 -6.23 4.60 -1.54
C LEU A 77 -7.65 4.27 -1.06
N ALA A 78 -7.83 4.16 0.25
CA ALA A 78 -9.14 3.87 0.82
C ALA A 78 -10.17 4.98 0.54
N ALA A 79 -9.76 6.25 0.50
CA ALA A 79 -10.65 7.37 0.20
C ALA A 79 -11.11 7.41 -1.26
N ILE A 80 -10.25 6.97 -2.20
CA ILE A 80 -10.56 6.99 -3.64
C ILE A 80 -11.31 5.75 -4.08
N PHE A 81 -10.90 4.57 -3.62
CA PHE A 81 -11.41 3.30 -4.14
C PHE A 81 -12.51 2.70 -3.26
N SER A 82 -12.51 3.02 -1.96
CA SER A 82 -13.44 2.39 -1.02
C SER A 82 -13.47 0.85 -1.20
N ASP A 83 -14.65 0.26 -1.37
CA ASP A 83 -14.89 -1.16 -1.59
C ASP A 83 -14.43 -1.68 -2.96
N GLU A 84 -14.15 -0.81 -3.93
CA GLU A 84 -13.63 -1.23 -5.23
C GLU A 84 -12.30 -2.01 -5.14
N LEU A 85 -11.49 -1.76 -4.09
CA LEU A 85 -10.24 -2.51 -3.84
C LEU A 85 -10.48 -3.96 -3.41
N MET A 86 -11.69 -4.29 -2.97
CA MET A 86 -12.08 -5.64 -2.61
C MET A 86 -12.51 -6.48 -3.83
N ALA A 87 -12.70 -5.85 -4.99
CA ALA A 87 -13.03 -6.54 -6.23
C ALA A 87 -11.84 -7.36 -6.75
N SER A 88 -12.12 -8.50 -7.36
CA SER A 88 -11.14 -9.42 -7.93
C SER A 88 -10.65 -8.97 -9.31
N ILE A 89 -9.63 -9.66 -9.84
CA ILE A 89 -9.25 -9.62 -11.25
C ILE A 89 -9.90 -10.76 -12.06
N ASN A 90 -10.64 -11.68 -11.41
CA ASN A 90 -11.33 -12.78 -12.05
C ASN A 90 -12.71 -12.33 -12.52
N ASP A 91 -13.01 -12.49 -13.80
CA ASP A 91 -14.26 -12.10 -14.45
C ASP A 91 -15.46 -13.01 -14.13
N GLU A 92 -15.25 -14.12 -13.44
CA GLU A 92 -16.29 -14.96 -12.87
C GLU A 92 -16.92 -14.39 -11.58
N GLN A 93 -16.26 -13.38 -10.98
CA GLN A 93 -16.75 -12.73 -9.76
C GLN A 93 -17.81 -11.68 -10.05
N THR A 94 -18.68 -11.42 -9.05
CA THR A 94 -19.75 -10.42 -9.15
C THR A 94 -19.22 -9.01 -9.43
N SER A 95 -18.04 -8.68 -8.89
CA SER A 95 -17.34 -7.42 -9.11
C SER A 95 -15.87 -7.71 -9.41
N TYR A 96 -15.38 -7.20 -10.53
CA TYR A 96 -14.01 -7.45 -10.95
C TYR A 96 -13.42 -6.30 -11.77
N TRP A 97 -12.10 -6.22 -11.73
CA TRP A 97 -11.32 -5.28 -12.51
C TRP A 97 -10.85 -5.90 -13.82
N ARG A 98 -11.24 -5.35 -14.95
CA ARG A 98 -10.76 -5.74 -16.27
C ARG A 98 -9.66 -4.81 -16.76
N ALA A 99 -8.58 -5.36 -17.30
CA ALA A 99 -7.55 -4.56 -17.97
C ALA A 99 -8.14 -3.84 -19.18
N LEU A 100 -7.95 -2.53 -19.22
CA LEU A 100 -8.34 -1.68 -20.33
C LEU A 100 -7.11 -0.93 -20.87
N GLU A 101 -6.92 -0.91 -22.16
CA GLU A 101 -5.88 -0.10 -22.78
C GLU A 101 -6.09 1.38 -22.44
N SER A 102 -5.02 2.04 -22.00
CA SER A 102 -5.00 3.48 -21.76
C SER A 102 -4.32 4.15 -22.92
N GLN A 103 -5.09 4.67 -23.87
CA GLN A 103 -4.52 5.35 -25.04
C GLN A 103 -4.06 6.78 -24.75
N ASN A 104 -4.72 7.49 -23.84
CA ASN A 104 -4.35 8.84 -23.42
C ASN A 104 -4.73 9.05 -21.95
N THR A 105 -3.77 9.02 -21.05
CA THR A 105 -3.97 9.48 -19.67
C THR A 105 -3.72 10.98 -19.63
N PRO A 106 -4.69 11.81 -19.19
CA PRO A 106 -4.49 13.26 -19.09
C PRO A 106 -3.33 13.59 -18.14
N THR A 107 -2.53 14.57 -18.50
CA THR A 107 -1.46 15.07 -17.63
C THR A 107 -2.05 15.87 -16.48
N PHE A 108 -1.46 15.77 -15.30
CA PHE A 108 -1.83 16.58 -14.16
C PHE A 108 -1.17 17.97 -14.22
N PRO A 109 -1.75 18.98 -13.54
CA PRO A 109 -1.10 20.26 -13.31
C PRO A 109 0.29 20.08 -12.67
N GLN A 110 1.15 21.08 -12.86
CA GLN A 110 2.52 21.04 -12.34
C GLN A 110 2.57 20.81 -10.81
N GLY A 111 3.42 19.89 -10.39
CA GLY A 111 3.63 19.55 -8.99
C GLY A 111 2.65 18.51 -8.41
N ILE A 112 1.86 17.87 -9.25
CA ILE A 112 1.00 16.72 -8.91
C ILE A 112 1.66 15.45 -9.44
N VAL A 113 1.77 14.44 -8.60
CA VAL A 113 2.34 13.14 -8.94
C VAL A 113 1.20 12.13 -9.14
N SER A 114 1.21 11.43 -10.27
CA SER A 114 0.19 10.40 -10.54
C SER A 114 0.41 9.17 -9.67
N PHE A 115 -0.65 8.57 -9.15
CA PHE A 115 -0.59 7.29 -8.44
C PHE A 115 -0.05 6.16 -9.31
N ALA A 116 -0.19 6.24 -10.63
CA ALA A 116 0.40 5.26 -11.53
C ALA A 116 1.94 5.19 -11.46
N SER A 117 2.60 6.24 -10.97
CA SER A 117 4.05 6.27 -10.74
C SER A 117 4.47 5.91 -9.32
N LEU A 118 3.54 5.92 -8.36
CA LEU A 118 3.81 5.68 -6.94
C LEU A 118 3.40 4.26 -6.51
N ILE A 119 2.46 3.65 -7.23
CA ILE A 119 1.85 2.38 -6.85
C ILE A 119 2.11 1.36 -7.95
N LYS A 120 2.79 0.27 -7.61
CA LYS A 120 2.88 -0.88 -8.50
C LYS A 120 1.58 -1.67 -8.42
N ALA A 121 0.93 -1.86 -9.54
CA ALA A 121 -0.37 -2.51 -9.62
C ALA A 121 -0.49 -3.37 -10.88
N PRO A 122 -1.41 -4.35 -10.90
CA PRO A 122 -1.80 -5.07 -12.12
C PRO A 122 -2.31 -4.12 -13.21
N ASP A 123 -2.21 -4.55 -14.47
CA ASP A 123 -2.68 -3.76 -15.63
C ASP A 123 -4.16 -3.37 -15.53
N ASN A 124 -4.95 -4.18 -14.85
CA ASN A 124 -6.36 -3.93 -14.56
C ASN A 124 -6.62 -2.58 -13.87
N LEU A 125 -5.68 -2.12 -13.02
CA LEU A 125 -5.84 -0.89 -12.25
C LEU A 125 -5.06 0.30 -12.81
N LYS A 126 -4.09 0.07 -13.69
CA LYS A 126 -3.19 1.11 -14.21
C LYS A 126 -3.93 2.31 -14.80
N LYS A 127 -4.99 2.07 -15.57
CA LYS A 127 -5.79 3.14 -16.15
C LYS A 127 -6.40 4.02 -15.07
N ARG A 128 -7.00 3.43 -14.04
CA ARG A 128 -7.63 4.16 -12.93
C ARG A 128 -6.60 4.96 -12.13
N LEU A 129 -5.44 4.35 -11.81
CA LEU A 129 -4.34 5.01 -11.11
C LEU A 129 -3.77 6.21 -11.88
N GLY A 130 -3.79 6.17 -13.21
CA GLY A 130 -3.36 7.28 -14.06
C GLY A 130 -4.23 8.54 -13.96
N TYR A 131 -5.47 8.41 -13.47
CA TYR A 131 -6.41 9.52 -13.24
C TYR A 131 -6.42 10.04 -11.81
N ILE A 132 -5.56 9.50 -10.94
CA ILE A 132 -5.47 9.90 -9.54
C ILE A 132 -4.13 10.60 -9.33
N GLY A 133 -4.16 11.83 -8.84
CA GLY A 133 -2.99 12.63 -8.51
C GLY A 133 -2.84 12.80 -7.01
N LEU A 134 -1.65 12.52 -6.48
CA LEU A 134 -1.30 12.83 -5.10
C LEU A 134 -0.97 14.32 -5.00
N VAL A 135 -1.56 14.98 -4.02
CA VAL A 135 -1.30 16.38 -3.71
C VAL A 135 -0.90 16.53 -2.24
N GLU A 136 0.19 17.22 -2.01
CA GLU A 136 0.49 17.76 -0.70
C GLU A 136 -0.52 18.87 -0.37
N LYS A 137 -0.82 19.07 0.91
CA LYS A 137 -1.71 20.16 1.34
C LYS A 137 -1.13 21.50 0.88
N LYS A 138 -1.79 22.11 -0.13
CA LYS A 138 -1.38 23.39 -0.73
C LYS A 138 -2.51 24.41 -0.58
N ASP A 139 -2.12 25.66 -0.37
CA ASP A 139 -3.08 26.78 -0.21
C ASP A 139 -3.92 27.02 -1.49
N ASN A 140 -3.44 26.56 -2.66
CA ASN A 140 -4.09 26.73 -3.96
C ASN A 140 -4.83 25.48 -4.47
N ILE A 141 -5.24 24.55 -3.59
CA ILE A 141 -5.86 23.29 -4.00
C ILE A 141 -7.14 23.47 -4.84
N LEU A 142 -7.94 24.49 -4.56
CA LEU A 142 -9.17 24.77 -5.32
C LEU A 142 -8.86 25.27 -6.73
N ASP A 143 -7.74 25.95 -6.95
CA ASP A 143 -7.32 26.36 -8.28
C ASP A 143 -6.70 25.19 -9.06
N LEU A 144 -6.04 24.26 -8.40
CA LEU A 144 -5.61 23.01 -9.00
C LEU A 144 -6.83 22.16 -9.41
N GLN A 145 -7.86 22.08 -8.58
CA GLN A 145 -9.09 21.35 -8.89
C GLN A 145 -9.75 21.85 -10.18
N LYS A 146 -9.80 23.19 -10.42
CA LYS A 146 -10.35 23.77 -11.64
C LYS A 146 -9.60 23.40 -12.93
N GLN A 147 -8.35 22.94 -12.79
CA GLN A 147 -7.49 22.55 -13.91
C GLN A 147 -7.58 21.08 -14.25
N LEU A 148 -8.34 20.30 -13.47
CA LEU A 148 -8.50 18.89 -13.70
C LEU A 148 -9.29 18.61 -14.96
N SER A 149 -8.83 17.64 -15.74
CA SER A 149 -9.60 17.07 -16.85
C SER A 149 -10.64 16.07 -16.35
N ASP A 150 -11.63 15.78 -17.19
CA ASP A 150 -12.68 14.81 -16.90
C ASP A 150 -12.13 13.48 -16.41
N GLY A 151 -12.67 13.00 -15.30
CA GLY A 151 -12.24 11.76 -14.65
C GLY A 151 -11.06 11.89 -13.69
N GLN A 152 -10.33 13.00 -13.69
CA GLN A 152 -9.22 13.22 -12.78
C GLN A 152 -9.68 13.53 -11.35
N VAL A 153 -8.85 13.08 -10.40
CA VAL A 153 -9.08 13.26 -8.97
C VAL A 153 -7.75 13.61 -8.31
N LEU A 154 -7.77 14.57 -7.40
CA LEU A 154 -6.66 14.80 -6.48
C LEU A 154 -6.99 14.17 -5.13
N VAL A 155 -5.97 13.62 -4.49
CA VAL A 155 -6.07 13.06 -3.14
C VAL A 155 -4.85 13.46 -2.32
N SER A 156 -5.06 13.74 -1.04
CA SER A 156 -3.97 13.92 -0.07
C SER A 156 -3.67 12.61 0.67
N GLU A 157 -2.49 12.50 1.26
CA GLU A 157 -2.10 11.35 2.10
C GLU A 157 -3.07 11.11 3.26
N ILE A 158 -3.72 12.14 3.78
CA ILE A 158 -4.73 12.00 4.85
C ILE A 158 -6.13 11.62 4.33
N GLY A 159 -6.31 11.44 3.00
CA GLY A 159 -7.55 10.99 2.37
C GLY A 159 -8.55 12.12 2.07
N GLU A 160 -8.12 13.37 1.97
CA GLU A 160 -8.95 14.43 1.40
C GLU A 160 -9.01 14.26 -0.12
N VAL A 161 -10.16 14.50 -0.74
CA VAL A 161 -10.42 14.26 -2.16
C VAL A 161 -11.00 15.49 -2.84
N TRP A 162 -10.48 15.81 -4.02
CA TRP A 162 -11.00 16.86 -4.90
C TRP A 162 -11.15 16.30 -6.31
N ARG A 163 -12.39 16.26 -6.81
CA ARG A 163 -12.70 15.71 -8.12
C ARG A 163 -12.90 16.80 -9.16
N TRP A 164 -12.68 16.44 -10.42
CA TRP A 164 -12.88 17.30 -11.59
C TRP A 164 -14.29 17.90 -11.69
N ASP A 165 -15.32 17.21 -11.21
CA ASP A 165 -16.73 17.61 -11.23
C ASP A 165 -17.14 18.52 -10.06
N GLY A 166 -16.18 19.00 -9.27
CA GLY A 166 -16.40 19.89 -8.13
C GLY A 166 -16.68 19.19 -6.80
N PHE A 167 -16.73 17.84 -6.75
CA PHE A 167 -16.87 17.12 -5.50
C PHE A 167 -15.64 17.29 -4.61
N ILE A 168 -15.86 17.56 -3.33
CA ILE A 168 -14.81 17.68 -2.31
C ILE A 168 -15.20 16.83 -1.11
N SER A 169 -14.25 15.99 -0.64
CA SER A 169 -14.35 15.25 0.62
C SER A 169 -13.20 15.62 1.53
N LYS A 170 -13.50 15.93 2.79
CA LYS A 170 -12.48 16.29 3.80
C LYS A 170 -12.05 15.10 4.65
N GLY A 171 -11.98 13.92 4.06
CA GLY A 171 -11.43 12.73 4.72
C GLY A 171 -12.33 12.08 5.77
N LYS A 172 -13.66 12.29 5.72
CA LYS A 172 -14.58 11.50 6.57
C LYS A 172 -14.54 10.04 6.14
N GLN A 173 -14.05 9.17 7.04
CA GLN A 173 -14.01 7.73 6.82
C GLN A 173 -15.44 7.16 6.81
N SER A 174 -15.87 6.62 5.66
CA SER A 174 -17.04 5.77 5.56
C SER A 174 -16.77 4.39 6.19
N ALA A 175 -17.81 3.58 6.41
CA ALA A 175 -17.62 2.21 6.88
C ALA A 175 -16.76 1.38 5.91
N SER A 176 -16.98 1.54 4.60
CA SER A 176 -16.18 0.88 3.55
C SER A 176 -14.70 1.33 3.57
N THR A 177 -14.44 2.62 3.79
CA THR A 177 -13.06 3.12 3.95
C THR A 177 -12.37 2.49 5.15
N LYS A 178 -13.08 2.31 6.27
CA LYS A 178 -12.53 1.64 7.47
C LYS A 178 -12.19 0.17 7.18
N ALA A 179 -13.09 -0.56 6.52
CA ALA A 179 -12.86 -1.96 6.16
C ALA A 179 -11.61 -2.12 5.25
N VAL A 180 -11.44 -1.24 4.26
CA VAL A 180 -10.25 -1.23 3.40
C VAL A 180 -8.98 -0.92 4.18
N LEU A 181 -9.01 0.05 5.09
CA LEU A 181 -7.86 0.36 5.94
C LEU A 181 -7.48 -0.80 6.85
N GLU A 182 -8.46 -1.52 7.38
CA GLU A 182 -8.23 -2.71 8.19
C GLU A 182 -7.61 -3.84 7.35
N GLN A 183 -8.10 -4.06 6.14
CA GLN A 183 -7.50 -5.02 5.20
C GLN A 183 -6.04 -4.68 4.89
N LEU A 184 -5.73 -3.41 4.63
CA LEU A 184 -4.36 -2.97 4.38
C LEU A 184 -3.45 -3.19 5.59
N LYS A 185 -3.93 -2.88 6.80
CA LYS A 185 -3.20 -3.17 8.04
C LYS A 185 -2.94 -4.66 8.23
N ASN A 186 -3.96 -5.49 8.06
CA ASN A 186 -3.83 -6.94 8.17
C ASN A 186 -2.83 -7.51 7.17
N ARG A 187 -2.83 -6.99 5.95
CA ARG A 187 -1.84 -7.33 4.93
C ARG A 187 -0.42 -6.96 5.40
N ARG A 188 -0.23 -5.72 5.88
CA ARG A 188 1.09 -5.29 6.37
C ARG A 188 1.57 -6.13 7.55
N LEU A 189 0.69 -6.46 8.49
CA LEU A 189 1.01 -7.36 9.60
C LEU A 189 1.47 -8.75 9.14
N LYS A 190 0.83 -9.32 8.11
CA LYS A 190 1.25 -10.60 7.52
C LYS A 190 2.65 -10.47 6.87
N GLN A 191 2.92 -9.38 6.16
CA GLN A 191 4.24 -9.11 5.57
C GLN A 191 5.32 -8.99 6.65
N LEU A 192 5.07 -8.17 7.69
CA LEU A 192 6.01 -8.00 8.81
C LEU A 192 6.27 -9.31 9.56
N THR A 193 5.27 -10.16 9.71
CA THR A 193 5.45 -11.49 10.33
C THR A 193 6.34 -12.40 9.48
N ALA A 194 6.23 -12.33 8.16
CA ALA A 194 7.10 -13.07 7.26
C ALA A 194 8.54 -12.51 7.27
N GLU A 195 8.70 -11.18 7.24
CA GLU A 195 10.00 -10.50 7.35
C GLU A 195 10.68 -10.82 8.69
N GLU A 196 9.95 -10.75 9.81
CA GLU A 196 10.45 -11.11 11.14
C GLU A 196 11.03 -12.52 11.16
N LYS A 197 10.31 -13.48 10.57
CA LYS A 197 10.78 -14.87 10.48
C LYS A 197 12.07 -14.99 9.66
N GLN A 198 12.15 -14.30 8.52
CA GLN A 198 13.34 -14.31 7.68
C GLN A 198 14.59 -13.77 8.41
N TRP A 199 14.44 -12.63 9.11
CA TRP A 199 15.53 -12.04 9.87
C TRP A 199 15.96 -12.91 11.06
N GLN A 200 15.00 -13.57 11.73
CA GLN A 200 15.31 -14.54 12.79
C GLN A 200 16.07 -15.75 12.26
N GLU A 201 15.73 -16.26 11.08
CA GLU A 201 16.46 -17.36 10.44
C GLU A 201 17.90 -16.96 10.12
N ILE A 202 18.13 -15.75 9.60
CA ILE A 202 19.49 -15.22 9.32
C ILE A 202 20.32 -15.12 10.59
N MET A 203 19.76 -14.63 11.70
CA MET A 203 20.47 -14.52 12.99
C MET A 203 20.82 -15.87 13.63
N ASN A 204 20.12 -16.94 13.25
CA ASN A 204 20.34 -18.28 13.81
C ASN A 204 21.29 -19.15 12.97
N THR A 205 21.81 -18.63 11.84
CA THR A 205 22.72 -19.33 10.92
C THR A 205 24.15 -18.95 11.19
#